data_de3536ebb326fbc513b20a3cc310fc75
#
_entry.id   de3536ebb326fbc513b20a3cc310fc75
#
_cell.length_a   1.000
_cell.length_b   1.000
_cell.length_c   1.000
_cell.angle_alpha   90.00
_cell.angle_beta   90.00
_cell.angle_gamma   90.00
#
_symmetry.space_group_name_H-M   'P 1'
#
loop_
_entity.id
_entity.type
_entity.pdbx_description
1 polymer ?
#
loop_
_entity_poly.entity_id
_entity_poly.type
_entity_poly.pdbx_seq_one_letter_code
_entity_poly.pdbx_strand_id
1 'polypeptide(L)'
;MNTAKQVADLINQMKADGKSNVEIAWNAALACEGWPYVFGAWGAECTVAERKKRYRDAHPTIRTACKAFDGGSCSGCKWYPGGERVRCFDCRGFTDWVLKNAGVIDLEGEGATSQWNSANNWDDKGTIDTLPGNTLVCLFVRKDGKMQHTGLGYNNETVECSSGVQHFTSRKSKWTHWAKPKNSSPAPIPPSPEPTPTPTPTRPTLRRGSKGEYVVELQTILQKLGYDLGSLGIDGDYGRMTVSAVMNFQSDHGLTRDGVCGPKTWAKVLDAADTIRPVTDPLYTVHVPHLTVYQAEALVRQYAGSYKTAEGSDAP
;
A
#
# COMPACT_ATOMS: atom_id res chain seq x y z
N MET A 1 -1.34 19.13 -6.53
CA MET A 1 -2.42 18.45 -7.30
C MET A 1 -1.95 18.30 -8.74
N ASN A 2 -1.94 17.08 -9.25
CA ASN A 2 -1.50 16.79 -10.62
C ASN A 2 -2.56 17.21 -11.65
N THR A 3 -2.13 17.52 -12.88
CA THR A 3 -3.02 17.73 -14.03
C THR A 3 -3.45 16.39 -14.64
N ALA A 4 -4.47 16.39 -15.50
CA ALA A 4 -4.91 15.18 -16.20
C ALA A 4 -3.78 14.60 -17.09
N LYS A 5 -2.96 15.46 -17.68
CA LYS A 5 -1.80 15.05 -18.49
C LYS A 5 -0.75 14.36 -17.62
N GLN A 6 -0.37 14.95 -16.48
CA GLN A 6 0.62 14.37 -15.57
C GLN A 6 0.22 12.98 -15.07
N VAL A 7 -1.07 12.77 -14.75
CA VAL A 7 -1.55 11.43 -14.34
C VAL A 7 -1.54 10.45 -15.50
N ALA A 8 -1.89 10.88 -16.71
CA ALA A 8 -1.80 10.03 -17.89
C ALA A 8 -0.35 9.64 -18.20
N ASP A 9 0.58 10.60 -18.12
CA ASP A 9 2.01 10.36 -18.32
C ASP A 9 2.56 9.37 -17.26
N LEU A 10 2.15 9.51 -15.98
CA LEU A 10 2.50 8.57 -14.92
C LEU A 10 2.02 7.14 -15.24
N ILE A 11 0.75 6.98 -15.63
CA ILE A 11 0.20 5.67 -16.01
C ILE A 11 0.98 5.05 -17.17
N ASN A 12 1.28 5.84 -18.20
CA ASN A 12 2.02 5.37 -19.38
C ASN A 12 3.45 4.98 -19.01
N GLN A 13 4.13 5.79 -18.18
CA GLN A 13 5.47 5.47 -17.69
C GLN A 13 5.48 4.17 -16.89
N MET A 14 4.56 4.01 -15.96
CA MET A 14 4.48 2.79 -15.16
C MET A 14 4.20 1.54 -16.01
N LYS A 15 3.40 1.67 -17.06
CA LYS A 15 3.19 0.59 -18.05
C LYS A 15 4.47 0.25 -18.80
N ALA A 16 5.21 1.27 -19.25
CA ALA A 16 6.49 1.09 -19.93
C ALA A 16 7.55 0.44 -19.03
N ASP A 17 7.51 0.75 -17.72
CA ASP A 17 8.40 0.17 -16.71
C ASP A 17 7.96 -1.26 -16.28
N GLY A 18 6.93 -1.82 -16.88
CA GLY A 18 6.43 -3.18 -16.61
C GLY A 18 5.78 -3.34 -15.23
N LYS A 19 5.28 -2.26 -14.64
CA LYS A 19 4.57 -2.31 -13.37
C LYS A 19 3.27 -3.09 -13.48
N SER A 20 2.88 -3.77 -12.41
CA SER A 20 1.61 -4.50 -12.36
C SER A 20 0.41 -3.57 -12.47
N ASN A 21 -0.70 -4.08 -13.02
CA ASN A 21 -1.95 -3.34 -13.12
C ASN A 21 -2.43 -2.82 -11.75
N VAL A 22 -2.17 -3.58 -10.68
CA VAL A 22 -2.48 -3.20 -9.29
C VAL A 22 -1.67 -1.99 -8.85
N GLU A 23 -0.33 -2.00 -9.07
CA GLU A 23 0.54 -0.86 -8.76
C GLU A 23 0.13 0.37 -9.56
N ILE A 24 -0.16 0.21 -10.86
CA ILE A 24 -0.59 1.30 -11.72
C ILE A 24 -1.91 1.89 -11.22
N ALA A 25 -2.91 1.03 -10.89
CA ALA A 25 -4.20 1.48 -10.41
C ALA A 25 -4.07 2.27 -9.09
N TRP A 26 -3.31 1.76 -8.15
CA TRP A 26 -3.13 2.41 -6.87
C TRP A 26 -2.43 3.76 -6.99
N ASN A 27 -1.30 3.82 -7.70
CA ASN A 27 -0.56 5.07 -7.90
C ASN A 27 -1.35 6.09 -8.74
N ALA A 28 -2.12 5.65 -9.73
CA ALA A 28 -3.01 6.53 -10.47
C ALA A 28 -4.12 7.12 -9.58
N ALA A 29 -4.68 6.31 -8.68
CA ALA A 29 -5.69 6.79 -7.71
C ALA A 29 -5.11 7.86 -6.77
N LEU A 30 -3.92 7.63 -6.20
CA LEU A 30 -3.22 8.59 -5.36
C LEU A 30 -2.89 9.89 -6.13
N ALA A 31 -2.45 9.77 -7.36
CA ALA A 31 -2.10 10.92 -8.20
C ALA A 31 -3.29 11.83 -8.54
N CYS A 32 -4.51 11.32 -8.43
CA CYS A 32 -5.75 12.09 -8.62
C CYS A 32 -6.19 12.89 -7.38
N GLU A 33 -5.47 12.82 -6.26
CA GLU A 33 -5.88 13.49 -5.03
C GLU A 33 -6.15 14.99 -5.24
N GLY A 34 -7.26 15.46 -4.69
CA GLY A 34 -7.74 16.84 -4.82
C GLY A 34 -8.59 17.11 -6.05
N TRP A 35 -8.72 16.17 -7.00
CA TRP A 35 -9.61 16.35 -8.16
C TRP A 35 -11.08 16.42 -7.74
N PRO A 36 -11.90 17.19 -8.48
CA PRO A 36 -13.25 17.53 -8.02
C PRO A 36 -14.24 16.39 -8.14
N TYR A 37 -15.14 16.30 -7.16
CA TYR A 37 -16.37 15.52 -7.27
C TYR A 37 -17.38 16.26 -8.16
N VAL A 38 -17.95 15.56 -9.13
CA VAL A 38 -19.07 16.01 -9.96
C VAL A 38 -20.02 14.84 -10.18
N PHE A 39 -21.22 14.91 -9.64
CA PHE A 39 -22.21 13.83 -9.73
C PHE A 39 -22.42 13.37 -11.18
N GLY A 40 -22.38 12.08 -11.41
CA GLY A 40 -22.52 11.45 -12.73
C GLY A 40 -21.35 11.70 -13.69
N ALA A 41 -20.22 12.22 -13.24
CA ALA A 41 -19.02 12.37 -14.07
C ALA A 41 -18.13 11.11 -13.97
N TRP A 42 -17.57 10.71 -15.12
CA TRP A 42 -16.79 9.49 -15.29
C TRP A 42 -15.40 9.78 -15.88
N GLY A 43 -14.73 10.80 -15.39
CA GLY A 43 -13.40 11.17 -15.86
C GLY A 43 -13.39 12.16 -17.02
N ALA A 44 -14.47 12.86 -17.26
CA ALA A 44 -14.46 13.99 -18.20
C ALA A 44 -13.54 15.11 -17.67
N GLU A 45 -13.00 15.93 -18.57
CA GLU A 45 -12.27 17.12 -18.15
C GLU A 45 -13.19 18.08 -17.36
N CYS A 46 -12.65 18.67 -16.30
CA CYS A 46 -13.36 19.64 -15.49
C CYS A 46 -13.55 20.95 -16.27
N THR A 47 -14.63 21.06 -17.01
CA THR A 47 -15.04 22.26 -17.75
C THR A 47 -16.33 22.85 -17.18
N VAL A 48 -16.59 24.14 -17.48
CA VAL A 48 -17.88 24.76 -17.14
C VAL A 48 -19.03 24.04 -17.86
N ALA A 49 -18.83 23.66 -19.11
CA ALA A 49 -19.82 22.92 -19.90
C ALA A 49 -20.16 21.58 -19.27
N GLU A 50 -19.15 20.80 -18.86
CA GLU A 50 -19.37 19.50 -18.20
C GLU A 50 -20.11 19.67 -16.86
N ARG A 51 -19.76 20.67 -16.08
CA ARG A 51 -20.45 20.97 -14.83
C ARG A 51 -21.90 21.40 -15.04
N LYS A 52 -22.18 22.25 -16.04
CA LYS A 52 -23.55 22.66 -16.39
C LYS A 52 -24.42 21.49 -16.87
N LYS A 53 -23.82 20.60 -17.70
CA LYS A 53 -24.49 19.38 -18.16
C LYS A 53 -24.92 18.47 -17.01
N ARG A 54 -24.15 18.44 -15.93
CA ARG A 54 -24.37 17.55 -14.78
C ARG A 54 -25.04 18.24 -13.60
N TYR A 55 -25.26 19.58 -13.70
CA TYR A 55 -25.99 20.31 -12.67
C TYR A 55 -27.46 19.89 -12.64
N ARG A 56 -27.91 19.55 -11.44
CA ARG A 56 -29.32 19.22 -11.16
C ARG A 56 -29.69 19.79 -9.79
N ASP A 57 -30.95 20.04 -9.56
CA ASP A 57 -31.47 20.58 -8.30
C ASP A 57 -31.11 19.72 -7.09
N ALA A 58 -31.03 18.38 -7.30
CA ALA A 58 -30.56 17.45 -6.28
C ALA A 58 -29.05 17.59 -5.89
N HIS A 59 -28.25 18.30 -6.69
CA HIS A 59 -26.82 18.49 -6.49
C HIS A 59 -26.38 19.96 -6.70
N PRO A 60 -26.92 20.90 -5.94
CA PRO A 60 -26.64 22.34 -6.12
C PRO A 60 -25.15 22.70 -5.84
N THR A 61 -24.42 21.86 -5.12
CA THR A 61 -23.00 22.05 -4.81
C THR A 61 -22.10 22.12 -6.05
N ILE A 62 -22.52 21.56 -7.19
CA ILE A 62 -21.78 21.68 -8.46
C ILE A 62 -21.64 23.15 -8.86
N ARG A 63 -22.71 23.94 -8.72
CA ARG A 63 -22.74 25.38 -9.02
C ARG A 63 -21.81 26.13 -8.05
N THR A 64 -21.99 25.93 -6.76
CA THR A 64 -21.23 26.66 -5.73
C THR A 64 -19.75 26.32 -5.73
N ALA A 65 -19.38 25.10 -6.08
CA ALA A 65 -17.99 24.68 -6.19
C ALA A 65 -17.27 25.24 -7.44
N CYS A 66 -17.98 25.60 -8.48
CA CYS A 66 -17.41 26.09 -9.74
C CYS A 66 -17.55 27.61 -9.86
N LYS A 67 -16.48 28.36 -9.56
CA LYS A 67 -16.46 29.83 -9.68
C LYS A 67 -16.77 30.35 -11.09
N ALA A 68 -16.57 29.55 -12.13
CA ALA A 68 -16.83 29.90 -13.52
C ALA A 68 -18.25 29.51 -14.00
N PHE A 69 -19.07 28.90 -13.14
CA PHE A 69 -20.37 28.34 -13.54
C PHE A 69 -21.33 29.39 -14.09
N ASP A 70 -21.38 30.57 -13.50
CA ASP A 70 -22.26 31.67 -13.85
C ASP A 70 -21.55 32.73 -14.75
N GLY A 71 -20.68 32.30 -15.64
CA GLY A 71 -20.03 33.20 -16.61
C GLY A 71 -18.66 33.69 -16.25
N GLY A 72 -18.08 33.17 -15.16
CA GLY A 72 -16.68 33.42 -14.76
C GLY A 72 -15.63 32.65 -15.60
N SER A 73 -14.36 32.88 -15.31
CA SER A 73 -13.22 32.21 -15.93
C SER A 73 -12.71 31.06 -15.09
N CYS A 74 -12.15 30.02 -15.72
CA CYS A 74 -11.35 29.00 -15.06
C CYS A 74 -9.96 29.51 -14.62
N SER A 75 -9.56 30.70 -15.05
CA SER A 75 -8.30 31.33 -14.62
C SER A 75 -8.28 31.47 -13.08
N GLY A 76 -7.19 31.01 -12.44
CA GLY A 76 -7.08 30.98 -10.98
C GLY A 76 -7.96 29.93 -10.26
N CYS A 77 -8.66 29.07 -10.99
CA CYS A 77 -9.36 27.93 -10.40
C CYS A 77 -8.34 26.88 -9.96
N LYS A 78 -8.49 26.37 -8.71
CA LYS A 78 -7.61 25.29 -8.19
C LYS A 78 -7.61 24.02 -9.05
N TRP A 79 -8.66 23.79 -9.83
CA TRP A 79 -8.80 22.65 -10.73
C TRP A 79 -8.37 22.95 -12.18
N TYR A 80 -7.65 24.05 -12.37
CA TYR A 80 -7.03 24.46 -13.62
C TYR A 80 -5.58 24.91 -13.39
N PRO A 81 -4.75 24.03 -12.75
CA PRO A 81 -3.39 24.39 -12.37
C PRO A 81 -2.53 24.57 -13.63
N GLY A 82 -1.76 25.66 -13.68
CA GLY A 82 -0.83 25.93 -14.78
C GLY A 82 -1.48 26.04 -16.16
N GLY A 83 -2.80 26.28 -16.25
CA GLY A 83 -3.51 26.31 -17.54
C GLY A 83 -3.94 24.94 -18.07
N GLU A 84 -3.68 23.89 -17.33
CA GLU A 84 -4.08 22.51 -17.66
C GLU A 84 -5.26 22.04 -16.82
N ARG A 85 -6.10 21.20 -17.39
CA ARG A 85 -7.30 20.71 -16.72
C ARG A 85 -7.01 19.48 -15.87
N VAL A 86 -7.80 19.32 -14.81
CA VAL A 86 -7.97 18.04 -14.10
C VAL A 86 -9.24 17.36 -14.61
N ARG A 87 -9.43 16.08 -14.26
CA ARG A 87 -10.68 15.37 -14.52
C ARG A 87 -11.65 15.52 -13.34
N CYS A 88 -12.92 15.22 -13.58
CA CYS A 88 -13.95 15.19 -12.54
C CYS A 88 -14.69 13.85 -12.53
N PHE A 89 -15.10 13.43 -11.33
CA PHE A 89 -15.70 12.13 -11.09
C PHE A 89 -16.85 12.22 -10.08
N ASP A 90 -17.79 11.29 -10.16
CA ASP A 90 -18.48 10.80 -8.97
C ASP A 90 -17.73 9.60 -8.37
N CYS A 91 -18.27 9.00 -7.30
CA CYS A 91 -17.60 7.89 -6.62
C CYS A 91 -17.37 6.67 -7.54
N ARG A 92 -18.36 6.33 -8.34
CA ARG A 92 -18.30 5.22 -9.29
C ARG A 92 -17.37 5.54 -10.46
N GLY A 93 -17.53 6.69 -11.07
CA GLY A 93 -16.72 7.13 -12.21
C GLY A 93 -15.24 7.20 -11.89
N PHE A 94 -14.90 7.50 -10.63
CA PHE A 94 -13.52 7.47 -10.17
C PHE A 94 -12.93 6.05 -10.16
N THR A 95 -13.60 5.10 -9.51
CA THR A 95 -13.11 3.71 -9.45
C THR A 95 -13.02 3.09 -10.83
N ASP A 96 -14.02 3.31 -11.67
CA ASP A 96 -14.07 2.82 -13.03
C ASP A 96 -12.93 3.37 -13.89
N TRP A 97 -12.76 4.69 -13.89
CA TRP A 97 -11.70 5.34 -14.65
C TRP A 97 -10.30 4.85 -14.25
N VAL A 98 -10.04 4.72 -12.96
CA VAL A 98 -8.74 4.26 -12.45
C VAL A 98 -8.47 2.84 -12.90
N LEU A 99 -9.40 1.91 -12.67
CA LEU A 99 -9.22 0.50 -12.98
C LEU A 99 -9.09 0.27 -14.50
N LYS A 100 -9.88 0.95 -15.32
CA LYS A 100 -9.82 0.89 -16.77
C LYS A 100 -8.48 1.39 -17.32
N ASN A 101 -8.03 2.57 -16.89
CA ASN A 101 -6.79 3.16 -17.39
C ASN A 101 -5.53 2.40 -16.90
N ALA A 102 -5.60 1.76 -15.76
CA ALA A 102 -4.56 0.85 -15.28
C ALA A 102 -4.52 -0.49 -16.03
N GLY A 103 -5.55 -0.83 -16.82
CA GLY A 103 -5.65 -2.11 -17.51
C GLY A 103 -6.12 -3.25 -16.60
N VAL A 104 -6.76 -2.93 -15.48
CA VAL A 104 -7.35 -3.94 -14.59
C VAL A 104 -8.65 -4.45 -15.18
N ILE A 105 -9.67 -3.59 -15.28
CA ILE A 105 -11.00 -3.94 -15.81
C ILE A 105 -11.75 -2.66 -16.20
N ASP A 106 -12.68 -2.80 -17.17
CA ASP A 106 -13.73 -1.83 -17.47
C ASP A 106 -15.00 -2.31 -16.75
N LEU A 107 -15.39 -1.64 -15.67
CA LEU A 107 -16.47 -2.12 -14.80
C LEU A 107 -17.85 -1.97 -15.48
N GLU A 108 -18.61 -3.05 -15.52
CA GLU A 108 -19.98 -3.04 -15.98
C GLU A 108 -20.96 -2.45 -14.95
N GLY A 109 -22.02 -1.86 -15.42
CA GLY A 109 -23.15 -1.37 -14.62
C GLY A 109 -23.14 0.13 -14.37
N GLU A 110 -24.34 0.71 -14.25
CA GLU A 110 -24.55 2.12 -13.97
C GLU A 110 -24.84 2.36 -12.48
N GLY A 111 -23.86 2.95 -11.76
CA GLY A 111 -23.92 3.17 -10.32
C GLY A 111 -23.39 1.99 -9.48
N ALA A 112 -23.08 2.29 -8.21
CA ALA A 112 -22.41 1.35 -7.31
C ALA A 112 -23.18 0.03 -7.10
N THR A 113 -24.52 0.07 -7.03
CA THR A 113 -25.35 -1.14 -6.89
C THR A 113 -25.27 -2.03 -8.12
N SER A 114 -25.36 -1.44 -9.32
CA SER A 114 -25.25 -2.19 -10.58
C SER A 114 -23.87 -2.81 -10.74
N GLN A 115 -22.81 -2.08 -10.45
CA GLN A 115 -21.44 -2.61 -10.45
C GLN A 115 -21.28 -3.76 -9.49
N TRP A 116 -21.77 -3.62 -8.24
CA TRP A 116 -21.72 -4.69 -7.24
C TRP A 116 -22.41 -5.99 -7.72
N ASN A 117 -23.54 -5.84 -8.40
CA ASN A 117 -24.36 -6.98 -8.84
C ASN A 117 -23.82 -7.68 -10.09
N SER A 118 -23.00 -7.02 -10.91
CA SER A 118 -22.44 -7.66 -12.12
C SER A 118 -21.43 -8.75 -11.75
N ALA A 119 -21.72 -9.98 -12.16
CA ALA A 119 -20.82 -11.10 -11.98
C ALA A 119 -19.54 -11.00 -12.84
N ASN A 120 -19.55 -10.15 -13.86
CA ASN A 120 -18.40 -9.96 -14.75
C ASN A 120 -17.30 -9.08 -14.14
N ASN A 121 -17.64 -8.31 -13.10
CA ASN A 121 -16.71 -7.36 -12.51
C ASN A 121 -15.73 -7.99 -11.50
N TRP A 122 -16.12 -9.08 -10.83
CA TRP A 122 -15.46 -9.51 -9.61
C TRP A 122 -14.95 -10.94 -9.66
N ASP A 123 -13.73 -11.15 -9.17
CA ASP A 123 -13.19 -12.48 -8.85
C ASP A 123 -13.73 -12.98 -7.51
N ASP A 124 -13.88 -12.06 -6.55
CA ASP A 124 -14.35 -12.36 -5.21
C ASP A 124 -15.00 -11.13 -4.58
N LYS A 125 -15.88 -11.31 -3.63
CA LYS A 125 -16.50 -10.22 -2.86
C LYS A 125 -17.11 -10.70 -1.55
N GLY A 126 -17.14 -9.82 -0.57
CA GLY A 126 -17.63 -10.14 0.77
C GLY A 126 -17.97 -8.90 1.61
N THR A 127 -18.25 -9.17 2.87
CA THR A 127 -18.41 -8.15 3.90
C THR A 127 -17.05 -7.67 4.41
N ILE A 128 -16.99 -6.47 4.99
CA ILE A 128 -15.72 -5.81 5.31
C ILE A 128 -14.85 -6.58 6.32
N ASP A 129 -15.45 -7.39 7.16
CA ASP A 129 -14.78 -8.27 8.13
C ASP A 129 -14.01 -9.42 7.47
N THR A 130 -14.37 -9.78 6.23
CA THR A 130 -13.69 -10.82 5.43
C THR A 130 -12.69 -10.25 4.42
N LEU A 131 -12.36 -8.96 4.51
CA LEU A 131 -11.47 -8.30 3.56
C LEU A 131 -10.08 -8.95 3.52
N PRO A 132 -9.61 -9.40 2.35
CA PRO A 132 -8.26 -9.93 2.22
C PRO A 132 -7.20 -8.84 2.40
N GLY A 133 -6.08 -9.18 3.05
CA GLY A 133 -4.91 -8.31 3.13
C GLY A 133 -4.20 -8.15 1.77
N ASN A 134 -3.46 -7.06 1.61
CA ASN A 134 -2.57 -6.80 0.46
C ASN A 134 -3.21 -7.03 -0.92
N THR A 135 -4.50 -6.72 -1.04
CA THR A 135 -5.29 -6.93 -2.26
C THR A 135 -5.94 -5.62 -2.67
N LEU A 136 -5.82 -5.27 -3.95
CA LEU A 136 -6.58 -4.14 -4.50
C LEU A 136 -8.06 -4.53 -4.59
N VAL A 137 -8.92 -3.73 -3.98
CA VAL A 137 -10.37 -3.96 -3.95
C VAL A 137 -11.14 -2.68 -4.24
N CYS A 138 -12.36 -2.84 -4.75
CA CYS A 138 -13.38 -1.81 -4.62
C CYS A 138 -14.07 -1.98 -3.26
N LEU A 139 -14.19 -0.89 -2.53
CA LEU A 139 -14.90 -0.82 -1.26
C LEU A 139 -16.29 -0.22 -1.48
N PHE A 140 -17.27 -0.70 -0.71
CA PHE A 140 -18.66 -0.27 -0.85
C PHE A 140 -19.28 0.08 0.49
N VAL A 141 -20.14 1.10 0.48
CA VAL A 141 -21.05 1.42 1.59
C VAL A 141 -22.44 0.93 1.21
N ARG A 142 -22.95 -0.09 1.91
CA ARG A 142 -24.32 -0.57 1.76
C ARG A 142 -25.23 0.09 2.78
N LYS A 143 -26.31 0.68 2.29
CA LYS A 143 -27.37 1.25 3.12
C LYS A 143 -28.73 0.97 2.45
N ASP A 144 -29.72 0.57 3.23
CA ASP A 144 -31.08 0.27 2.76
C ASP A 144 -31.13 -0.72 1.58
N GLY A 145 -30.28 -1.76 1.64
CA GLY A 145 -30.18 -2.80 0.62
C GLY A 145 -29.41 -2.41 -0.64
N LYS A 146 -28.98 -1.16 -0.81
CA LYS A 146 -28.30 -0.64 -2.00
C LYS A 146 -26.85 -0.23 -1.68
N MET A 147 -25.97 -0.39 -2.66
CA MET A 147 -24.61 0.20 -2.58
C MET A 147 -24.70 1.67 -2.95
N GLN A 148 -24.45 2.56 -1.99
CA GLN A 148 -24.63 4.00 -2.15
C GLN A 148 -23.33 4.73 -2.47
N HIS A 149 -22.19 4.13 -2.15
CA HIS A 149 -20.88 4.73 -2.36
C HIS A 149 -19.83 3.65 -2.65
N THR A 150 -18.79 4.03 -3.40
CA THR A 150 -17.65 3.16 -3.70
C THR A 150 -16.33 3.95 -3.66
N GLY A 151 -15.24 3.24 -3.44
CA GLY A 151 -13.87 3.74 -3.45
C GLY A 151 -12.90 2.58 -3.69
N LEU A 152 -11.62 2.87 -3.78
CA LEU A 152 -10.55 1.87 -3.87
C LEU A 152 -9.91 1.64 -2.50
N GLY A 153 -9.55 0.40 -2.22
CA GLY A 153 -8.81 0.01 -1.03
C GLY A 153 -7.59 -0.83 -1.38
N TYR A 154 -6.47 -0.56 -0.73
CA TYR A 154 -5.24 -1.32 -0.83
C TYR A 154 -4.39 -1.12 0.42
N ASN A 155 -3.76 -2.19 0.96
CA ASN A 155 -2.89 -2.12 2.15
C ASN A 155 -3.47 -1.33 3.34
N ASN A 156 -4.74 -1.53 3.67
CA ASN A 156 -5.47 -0.81 4.71
C ASN A 156 -5.70 0.69 4.46
N GLU A 157 -5.31 1.21 3.32
CA GLU A 157 -5.56 2.57 2.88
C GLU A 157 -6.78 2.65 1.96
N THR A 158 -7.33 3.83 1.76
CA THR A 158 -8.45 4.05 0.83
C THR A 158 -8.29 5.32 0.02
N VAL A 159 -8.68 5.27 -1.26
CA VAL A 159 -8.85 6.45 -2.09
C VAL A 159 -10.29 6.47 -2.60
N GLU A 160 -10.99 7.56 -2.37
CA GLU A 160 -12.40 7.71 -2.75
C GLU A 160 -12.70 9.08 -3.33
N CYS A 161 -13.76 9.19 -4.11
CA CYS A 161 -14.28 10.45 -4.58
C CYS A 161 -15.66 10.71 -3.96
N SER A 162 -15.72 11.57 -2.93
CA SER A 162 -16.96 11.95 -2.24
C SER A 162 -17.24 13.47 -2.29
N SER A 163 -16.35 14.30 -1.78
CA SER A 163 -16.34 15.76 -1.95
C SER A 163 -15.19 16.24 -2.85
N GLY A 164 -14.52 15.32 -3.47
CA GLY A 164 -13.33 15.33 -4.30
C GLY A 164 -12.61 14.04 -4.08
N VAL A 165 -11.55 13.79 -4.84
CA VAL A 165 -10.68 12.63 -4.63
C VAL A 165 -9.85 12.85 -3.38
N GLN A 166 -9.96 11.93 -2.44
CA GLN A 166 -9.31 11.97 -1.13
C GLN A 166 -8.63 10.65 -0.83
N HIS A 167 -7.40 10.73 -0.32
CA HIS A 167 -6.64 9.62 0.20
C HIS A 167 -6.76 9.56 1.73
N PHE A 168 -6.90 8.36 2.27
CA PHE A 168 -6.92 8.08 3.71
C PHE A 168 -5.95 6.95 4.01
N THR A 169 -4.98 7.25 4.85
CA THR A 169 -3.92 6.31 5.29
C THR A 169 -4.42 5.22 6.22
N SER A 170 -5.69 5.28 6.64
CA SER A 170 -6.38 4.22 7.37
C SER A 170 -7.77 4.01 6.79
N ARG A 171 -8.22 2.75 6.80
CA ARG A 171 -9.57 2.43 6.32
C ARG A 171 -10.61 2.99 7.27
N LYS A 172 -11.51 3.83 6.75
CA LYS A 172 -12.63 4.37 7.53
C LYS A 172 -13.66 3.28 7.83
N SER A 173 -14.23 3.33 9.03
CA SER A 173 -15.27 2.39 9.51
C SER A 173 -16.58 2.39 8.71
N LYS A 174 -16.77 3.34 7.79
CA LYS A 174 -18.00 3.43 6.97
C LYS A 174 -18.16 2.30 5.95
N TRP A 175 -17.06 1.65 5.55
CA TRP A 175 -17.09 0.58 4.56
C TRP A 175 -17.76 -0.66 5.10
N THR A 176 -18.64 -1.24 4.32
CA THR A 176 -19.46 -2.41 4.72
C THR A 176 -19.15 -3.66 3.91
N HIS A 177 -18.70 -3.47 2.67
CA HIS A 177 -18.42 -4.56 1.73
C HIS A 177 -17.18 -4.25 0.90
N TRP A 178 -16.61 -5.29 0.33
CA TRP A 178 -15.49 -5.22 -0.60
C TRP A 178 -15.73 -6.15 -1.81
N ALA A 179 -15.11 -5.84 -2.94
CA ALA A 179 -15.07 -6.71 -4.10
C ALA A 179 -13.71 -6.60 -4.80
N LYS A 180 -13.11 -7.73 -5.12
CA LYS A 180 -11.85 -7.84 -5.86
C LYS A 180 -12.13 -7.76 -7.36
N PRO A 181 -11.65 -6.74 -8.07
CA PRO A 181 -11.82 -6.64 -9.51
C PRO A 181 -11.16 -7.82 -10.24
N LYS A 182 -11.78 -8.33 -11.31
CA LYS A 182 -11.12 -9.26 -12.21
C LYS A 182 -9.82 -8.66 -12.76
N ASN A 183 -8.85 -9.52 -13.03
CA ASN A 183 -7.51 -9.13 -13.51
C ASN A 183 -6.73 -8.21 -12.56
N SER A 184 -7.17 -8.05 -11.31
CA SER A 184 -6.43 -7.35 -10.26
C SER A 184 -5.45 -8.26 -9.51
N SER A 185 -5.06 -9.37 -10.08
CA SER A 185 -3.93 -10.12 -9.55
C SER A 185 -2.67 -9.26 -9.69
N PRO A 186 -1.80 -9.21 -8.67
CA PRO A 186 -0.45 -8.76 -8.92
C PRO A 186 0.02 -9.50 -10.16
N ALA A 187 0.70 -8.83 -11.08
CA ALA A 187 1.27 -9.51 -12.24
C ALA A 187 1.85 -10.83 -11.74
N PRO A 188 1.64 -11.97 -12.42
CA PRO A 188 2.45 -13.13 -12.11
C PRO A 188 3.85 -12.58 -12.09
N ILE A 189 4.51 -12.69 -10.93
CA ILE A 189 5.94 -12.33 -10.84
C ILE A 189 6.50 -13.01 -12.06
N PRO A 190 6.94 -12.27 -13.11
CA PRO A 190 7.49 -12.92 -14.29
C PRO A 190 8.51 -13.87 -13.71
N PRO A 191 8.55 -15.16 -14.10
CA PRO A 191 9.49 -16.10 -13.54
C PRO A 191 10.77 -15.32 -13.48
N SER A 192 11.19 -15.00 -12.24
CA SER A 192 12.24 -14.00 -11.99
C SER A 192 13.26 -14.29 -13.06
N PRO A 193 13.56 -13.39 -14.02
CA PRO A 193 14.61 -13.68 -14.96
C PRO A 193 15.73 -14.13 -14.05
N GLU A 194 16.11 -15.39 -14.17
CA GLU A 194 17.16 -16.01 -13.35
C GLU A 194 18.16 -14.90 -13.12
N PRO A 195 18.30 -14.39 -11.85
CA PRO A 195 18.76 -13.05 -11.63
C PRO A 195 20.02 -12.84 -12.43
N THR A 196 19.92 -12.08 -13.51
CA THR A 196 21.11 -11.50 -14.11
C THR A 196 21.72 -10.73 -12.95
N PRO A 197 22.86 -11.12 -12.40
CA PRO A 197 23.34 -10.61 -11.16
C PRO A 197 23.56 -9.11 -11.32
N THR A 198 22.55 -8.32 -10.95
CA THR A 198 22.81 -6.95 -10.51
C THR A 198 23.82 -7.14 -9.39
N PRO A 199 24.98 -6.49 -9.38
CA PRO A 199 25.95 -6.69 -8.34
C PRO A 199 25.34 -6.22 -7.01
N THR A 200 24.54 -7.11 -6.39
CA THR A 200 24.33 -7.07 -4.95
C THR A 200 25.73 -7.05 -4.37
N PRO A 201 26.07 -6.16 -3.44
CA PRO A 201 27.37 -6.22 -2.79
C PRO A 201 27.55 -7.65 -2.33
N THR A 202 28.46 -8.37 -2.99
CA THR A 202 28.60 -9.82 -2.85
C THR A 202 29.10 -10.05 -1.44
N ARG A 203 28.17 -10.39 -0.51
CA ARG A 203 28.57 -10.73 0.84
C ARG A 203 29.60 -11.87 0.79
N PRO A 204 30.73 -11.72 1.46
CA PRO A 204 31.75 -12.74 1.43
C PRO A 204 31.24 -14.04 2.06
N THR A 205 31.73 -15.16 1.61
CA THR A 205 31.52 -16.43 2.31
C THR A 205 32.20 -16.35 3.67
N LEU A 206 31.41 -16.47 4.74
CA LEU A 206 31.93 -16.47 6.12
C LEU A 206 32.06 -17.90 6.64
N ARG A 207 33.16 -18.13 7.32
CA ARG A 207 33.49 -19.41 7.94
C ARG A 207 34.32 -19.19 9.20
N ARG A 208 34.57 -20.22 9.97
CA ARG A 208 35.38 -20.14 11.19
C ARG A 208 36.67 -19.35 10.93
N GLY A 209 36.90 -18.32 11.73
CA GLY A 209 38.04 -17.39 11.63
C GLY A 209 37.79 -16.15 10.79
N SER A 210 36.62 -16.02 10.09
CA SER A 210 36.23 -14.77 9.47
C SER A 210 35.98 -13.70 10.54
N LYS A 211 36.28 -12.42 10.23
CA LYS A 211 36.10 -11.28 11.14
C LYS A 211 35.56 -10.07 10.41
N GLY A 212 34.93 -9.13 11.17
CA GLY A 212 34.52 -7.81 10.68
C GLY A 212 33.03 -7.65 10.52
N GLU A 213 32.63 -6.61 9.79
CA GLU A 213 31.25 -6.11 9.72
C GLU A 213 30.23 -7.15 9.21
N TYR A 214 30.59 -7.98 8.24
CA TYR A 214 29.70 -9.03 7.74
C TYR A 214 29.49 -10.16 8.76
N VAL A 215 30.44 -10.38 9.68
CA VAL A 215 30.25 -11.31 10.79
C VAL A 215 29.29 -10.69 11.82
N VAL A 216 29.49 -9.41 12.13
CA VAL A 216 28.57 -8.64 13.00
C VAL A 216 27.15 -8.67 12.43
N GLU A 217 26.99 -8.44 11.12
CA GLU A 217 25.68 -8.48 10.44
C GLU A 217 25.03 -9.86 10.62
N LEU A 218 25.76 -10.93 10.32
CA LEU A 218 25.27 -12.30 10.45
C LEU A 218 24.89 -12.64 11.89
N GLN A 219 25.76 -12.33 12.85
CA GLN A 219 25.52 -12.55 14.28
C GLN A 219 24.29 -11.80 14.77
N THR A 220 24.12 -10.53 14.34
CA THR A 220 22.95 -9.71 14.66
C THR A 220 21.66 -10.38 14.19
N ILE A 221 21.63 -10.88 12.96
CA ILE A 221 20.45 -11.54 12.41
C ILE A 221 20.19 -12.86 13.15
N LEU A 222 21.20 -13.68 13.33
CA LEU A 222 21.06 -14.97 14.03
C LEU A 222 20.55 -14.79 15.47
N GLN A 223 21.05 -13.79 16.18
CA GLN A 223 20.57 -13.47 17.53
C GLN A 223 19.11 -13.03 17.53
N LYS A 224 18.71 -12.18 16.59
CA LYS A 224 17.29 -11.78 16.41
C LYS A 224 16.38 -12.97 16.09
N LEU A 225 16.90 -13.96 15.35
CA LEU A 225 16.21 -15.20 15.04
C LEU A 225 16.20 -16.20 16.22
N GLY A 226 16.82 -15.84 17.36
CA GLY A 226 16.84 -16.66 18.57
C GLY A 226 17.95 -17.71 18.63
N TYR A 227 18.93 -17.66 17.73
CA TYR A 227 20.08 -18.56 17.77
C TYR A 227 21.11 -18.10 18.80
N ASP A 228 21.59 -19.05 19.62
CA ASP A 228 22.56 -18.79 20.68
C ASP A 228 23.96 -18.53 20.10
N LEU A 229 24.53 -17.39 20.42
CA LEU A 229 25.89 -16.97 20.07
C LEU A 229 26.87 -17.09 21.26
N GLY A 230 26.40 -17.63 22.38
CA GLY A 230 27.20 -17.75 23.61
C GLY A 230 27.37 -16.42 24.34
N SER A 231 28.27 -16.44 25.34
CA SER A 231 28.48 -15.29 26.24
C SER A 231 29.11 -14.06 25.57
N LEU A 232 29.76 -14.21 24.42
CA LEU A 232 30.38 -13.13 23.67
C LEU A 232 29.37 -12.43 22.72
N GLY A 233 28.25 -13.09 22.36
CA GLY A 233 27.20 -12.53 21.55
C GLY A 233 27.67 -12.04 20.17
N ILE A 234 27.40 -10.77 19.85
CA ILE A 234 27.77 -10.11 18.60
C ILE A 234 29.19 -9.50 18.80
N ASP A 235 30.24 -10.26 18.54
CA ASP A 235 31.62 -9.84 18.75
C ASP A 235 32.39 -9.57 17.44
N GLY A 236 31.77 -9.86 16.28
CA GLY A 236 32.42 -9.72 14.97
C GLY A 236 33.49 -10.80 14.66
N ASP A 237 33.57 -11.85 15.47
CA ASP A 237 34.46 -13.00 15.25
C ASP A 237 33.65 -14.27 14.94
N TYR A 238 33.90 -14.90 13.80
CA TYR A 238 33.23 -16.15 13.43
C TYR A 238 33.81 -17.30 14.22
N GLY A 239 33.58 -17.28 15.51
CA GLY A 239 34.06 -18.26 16.48
C GLY A 239 33.23 -19.55 16.47
N ARG A 240 33.54 -20.45 17.43
CA ARG A 240 32.87 -21.74 17.56
C ARG A 240 31.34 -21.59 17.79
N MET A 241 30.91 -20.59 18.54
CA MET A 241 29.50 -20.37 18.82
C MET A 241 28.77 -19.89 17.58
N THR A 242 29.37 -18.99 16.79
CA THR A 242 28.81 -18.55 15.51
C THR A 242 28.68 -19.71 14.51
N VAL A 243 29.69 -20.61 14.45
CA VAL A 243 29.59 -21.84 13.65
C VAL A 243 28.41 -22.70 14.09
N SER A 244 28.21 -22.90 15.40
CA SER A 244 27.10 -23.70 15.94
C SER A 244 25.76 -23.07 15.60
N ALA A 245 25.62 -21.76 15.77
CA ALA A 245 24.40 -21.00 15.44
C ALA A 245 24.05 -21.13 13.94
N VAL A 246 25.05 -20.99 13.05
CA VAL A 246 24.85 -21.18 11.61
C VAL A 246 24.44 -22.60 11.26
N MET A 247 25.07 -23.60 11.88
CA MET A 247 24.69 -25.01 11.69
C MET A 247 23.27 -25.32 12.11
N ASN A 248 22.81 -24.73 13.22
CA ASN A 248 21.43 -24.87 13.68
C ASN A 248 20.47 -24.18 12.72
N PHE A 249 20.77 -22.94 12.33
CA PHE A 249 20.01 -22.22 11.31
C PHE A 249 19.88 -23.02 10.00
N GLN A 250 21.00 -23.59 9.52
CA GLN A 250 21.02 -24.41 8.31
C GLN A 250 20.11 -25.63 8.43
N SER A 251 20.19 -26.32 9.59
CA SER A 251 19.32 -27.47 9.89
C SER A 251 17.83 -27.10 9.84
N ASP A 252 17.47 -26.02 10.53
CA ASP A 252 16.07 -25.58 10.66
C ASP A 252 15.47 -25.12 9.33
N HIS A 253 16.32 -24.68 8.40
CA HIS A 253 15.91 -24.16 7.09
C HIS A 253 16.22 -25.11 5.92
N GLY A 254 16.53 -26.39 6.19
CA GLY A 254 16.75 -27.41 5.16
C GLY A 254 17.99 -27.18 4.28
N LEU A 255 19.01 -26.49 4.81
CA LEU A 255 20.28 -26.27 4.15
C LEU A 255 21.32 -27.33 4.57
N THR A 256 22.39 -27.44 3.78
CA THR A 256 23.55 -28.28 4.17
C THR A 256 24.17 -27.74 5.46
N ARG A 257 24.21 -28.56 6.51
CA ARG A 257 24.69 -28.22 7.85
C ARG A 257 26.22 -28.24 7.92
N ASP A 258 26.88 -27.31 7.24
CA ASP A 258 28.33 -27.20 7.15
C ASP A 258 28.94 -26.10 8.01
N GLY A 259 28.12 -25.25 8.61
CA GLY A 259 28.54 -24.11 9.42
C GLY A 259 29.25 -23.01 8.63
N VAL A 260 29.06 -22.98 7.30
CA VAL A 260 29.60 -21.94 6.41
C VAL A 260 28.48 -21.07 5.91
N CYS A 261 28.56 -19.77 6.13
CA CYS A 261 27.62 -18.81 5.58
C CYS A 261 28.04 -18.40 4.16
N GLY A 262 27.79 -19.29 3.20
CA GLY A 262 27.92 -19.03 1.78
C GLY A 262 26.70 -18.38 1.17
N PRO A 263 26.66 -18.15 -0.18
CA PRO A 263 25.58 -17.45 -0.84
C PRO A 263 24.18 -18.00 -0.53
N LYS A 264 24.00 -19.31 -0.48
CA LYS A 264 22.72 -19.95 -0.17
C LYS A 264 22.29 -19.72 1.28
N THR A 265 23.23 -19.79 2.22
CA THR A 265 22.97 -19.52 3.64
C THR A 265 22.68 -18.05 3.85
N TRP A 266 23.42 -17.14 3.24
CA TRP A 266 23.14 -15.70 3.28
C TRP A 266 21.75 -15.35 2.75
N ALA A 267 21.38 -15.89 1.59
CA ALA A 267 20.05 -15.66 1.02
C ALA A 267 18.94 -16.06 2.00
N LYS A 268 19.10 -17.23 2.66
CA LYS A 268 18.11 -17.74 3.61
C LYS A 268 18.09 -16.97 4.94
N VAL A 269 19.26 -16.52 5.40
CA VAL A 269 19.39 -15.67 6.61
C VAL A 269 18.68 -14.32 6.39
N LEU A 270 18.83 -13.72 5.22
CA LEU A 270 18.18 -12.45 4.88
C LEU A 270 16.66 -12.60 4.71
N ASP A 271 16.22 -13.66 4.04
CA ASP A 271 14.79 -14.02 3.89
C ASP A 271 14.13 -14.20 5.28
N ALA A 272 14.80 -14.93 6.18
CA ALA A 272 14.33 -15.09 7.55
C ALA A 272 14.35 -13.78 8.36
N ALA A 273 15.33 -12.92 8.13
CA ALA A 273 15.39 -11.59 8.75
C ALA A 273 14.24 -10.68 8.29
N ASP A 274 13.86 -10.75 7.02
CA ASP A 274 12.72 -9.97 6.48
C ASP A 274 11.38 -10.42 7.07
N THR A 275 11.26 -11.68 7.50
CA THR A 275 10.08 -12.17 8.22
C THR A 275 9.99 -11.66 9.66
N ILE A 276 11.13 -11.24 10.25
CA ILE A 276 11.19 -10.63 11.60
C ILE A 276 11.25 -9.11 11.52
N ARG A 277 11.16 -8.51 10.35
CA ARG A 277 11.03 -7.06 10.31
C ARG A 277 9.95 -6.68 11.33
N PRO A 278 10.27 -5.86 12.35
CA PRO A 278 9.21 -5.23 13.09
C PRO A 278 8.34 -4.59 12.04
N VAL A 279 7.04 -4.79 12.11
CA VAL A 279 6.09 -4.03 11.31
C VAL A 279 6.41 -2.58 11.63
N THR A 280 7.28 -1.96 10.83
CA THR A 280 7.53 -0.53 10.85
C THR A 280 6.43 0.13 10.04
N ASP A 281 5.19 -0.28 10.35
CA ASP A 281 4.03 0.52 10.06
C ASP A 281 3.93 1.49 11.25
N PRO A 282 4.13 2.81 11.05
CA PRO A 282 4.06 3.80 12.12
C PRO A 282 2.67 3.90 12.76
N LEU A 283 1.75 2.98 12.49
CA LEU A 283 0.33 3.06 12.83
C LEU A 283 -0.23 1.87 13.64
N TYR A 284 0.59 0.92 14.08
CA TYR A 284 0.10 -0.05 15.05
C TYR A 284 0.24 0.51 16.47
N THR A 285 -0.86 1.04 17.00
CA THR A 285 -0.99 1.24 18.45
C THR A 285 -1.33 -0.11 19.08
N VAL A 286 -0.35 -0.76 19.69
CA VAL A 286 -0.60 -1.96 20.50
C VAL A 286 -1.10 -1.49 21.86
N HIS A 287 -2.38 -1.68 22.14
CA HIS A 287 -2.94 -1.51 23.47
C HIS A 287 -2.60 -2.75 24.31
N VAL A 288 -1.61 -2.63 25.17
CA VAL A 288 -1.32 -3.66 26.19
C VAL A 288 -1.86 -3.16 27.53
N PRO A 289 -3.02 -3.66 27.99
CA PRO A 289 -3.57 -3.22 29.26
C PRO A 289 -2.66 -3.67 30.41
N HIS A 290 -2.47 -2.78 31.39
CA HIS A 290 -1.71 -3.03 32.63
C HIS A 290 -0.17 -3.11 32.56
N LEU A 291 0.46 -2.57 31.52
CA LEU A 291 1.92 -2.35 31.54
C LEU A 291 2.27 -1.20 32.52
N THR A 292 3.26 -1.44 33.37
CA THR A 292 3.93 -0.36 34.11
C THR A 292 4.75 0.49 33.14
N VAL A 293 5.02 1.75 33.48
CA VAL A 293 5.90 2.65 32.67
C VAL A 293 7.23 1.97 32.36
N TYR A 294 7.83 1.28 33.33
CA TYR A 294 9.09 0.56 33.14
C TYR A 294 9.00 -0.57 32.10
N GLN A 295 7.90 -1.31 32.08
CA GLN A 295 7.66 -2.36 31.08
C GLN A 295 7.40 -1.78 29.68
N ALA A 296 6.71 -0.65 29.60
CA ALA A 296 6.49 0.07 28.34
C ALA A 296 7.80 0.60 27.77
N GLU A 297 8.66 1.20 28.60
CA GLU A 297 10.01 1.66 28.21
C GLU A 297 10.91 0.51 27.73
N ALA A 298 10.85 -0.65 28.38
CA ALA A 298 11.60 -1.82 27.95
C ALA A 298 11.14 -2.31 26.56
N LEU A 299 9.83 -2.31 26.31
CA LEU A 299 9.25 -2.66 25.00
C LEU A 299 9.67 -1.65 23.93
N VAL A 300 9.62 -0.34 24.21
CA VAL A 300 10.06 0.70 23.30
C VAL A 300 11.53 0.57 22.95
N ARG A 301 12.40 0.34 23.93
CA ARG A 301 13.84 0.10 23.70
C ARG A 301 14.09 -1.14 22.84
N GLN A 302 13.26 -2.18 23.02
CA GLN A 302 13.39 -3.42 22.26
C GLN A 302 12.93 -3.27 20.80
N TYR A 303 11.92 -2.41 20.55
CA TYR A 303 11.27 -2.29 19.24
C TYR A 303 11.42 -0.90 18.59
N ALA A 304 12.26 -0.02 19.12
CA ALA A 304 12.55 1.32 18.60
C ALA A 304 11.30 2.18 18.30
N GLY A 305 10.26 2.05 19.13
CA GLY A 305 8.99 2.78 19.03
C GLY A 305 8.87 3.91 20.07
N SER A 306 7.75 4.59 20.08
CA SER A 306 7.32 5.51 21.14
C SER A 306 6.04 5.00 21.80
N TYR A 307 5.76 5.42 23.03
CA TYR A 307 4.54 5.06 23.72
C TYR A 307 3.85 6.29 24.30
N LYS A 308 2.54 6.18 24.55
CA LYS A 308 1.77 7.17 25.28
C LYS A 308 1.17 6.54 26.54
N THR A 309 1.16 7.28 27.63
CA THR A 309 0.49 6.88 28.84
C THR A 309 -1.03 7.00 28.70
N ALA A 310 -1.80 6.31 29.52
CA ALA A 310 -3.27 6.39 29.52
C ALA A 310 -3.80 7.82 29.76
N GLU A 311 -2.96 8.72 30.30
CA GLU A 311 -3.28 10.14 30.55
C GLU A 311 -2.93 11.05 29.36
N GLY A 312 -2.45 10.51 28.24
CA GLY A 312 -2.25 11.23 26.99
C GLY A 312 -1.01 12.12 26.93
N SER A 313 -0.07 12.01 27.88
CA SER A 313 1.21 12.68 27.82
C SER A 313 2.25 11.84 27.08
N ASP A 314 3.02 12.46 26.16
CA ASP A 314 4.18 11.83 25.57
C ASP A 314 5.26 11.69 26.66
N ALA A 315 5.81 10.48 26.84
CA ALA A 315 6.97 10.30 27.69
C ALA A 315 8.25 10.65 26.89
N PRO A 316 9.27 11.20 27.55
CA PRO A 316 10.50 11.70 26.92
C PRO A 316 11.31 10.60 26.23
#